data_04f4738f73884b9e5e16bd173f12acf3
#
_entry.id   04f4738f73884b9e5e16bd173f12acf3
#
_cell.length_a   1.000
_cell.length_b   1.000
_cell.length_c   1.000
_cell.angle_alpha   90.00
_cell.angle_beta   90.00
_cell.angle_gamma   90.00
#
_symmetry.space_group_name_H-M   'P 1'
#
loop_
_entity.id
_entity.type
_entity.pdbx_description
1 polymer ?
#
loop_
_entity_poly.entity_id
_entity_poly.type
_entity_poly.pdbx_seq_one_letter_code
_entity_poly.pdbx_strand_id
1 'polypeptide(L)'
;MSVKTHLPSAPSDTSSRSRCFWLRLQAKAFLVLGMRSKAHAVFQDILEIHPQDVLALNSLGFNELNDRHLVQALGFFERALVLTPTLANAHFNVGFVCEELGRSQEAEHAFRAAIQIDEKMDRAWYGLGLVLVRQRRFEESLVAFKRNTELQSMSPYAWYQMARVHMEMQAPEKALEVIRHLNGFEPKVAAQLVRETGLNLDRPV
;
A
#
# COMPACT_ATOMS: atom_id res chain seq x y z
N MET A 1 -0.35 52.58 36.24
CA MET A 1 -1.46 51.95 35.52
C MET A 1 -0.89 50.78 34.73
N SER A 2 -1.00 49.56 35.27
CA SER A 2 -0.52 48.35 34.61
C SER A 2 -1.65 47.73 33.80
N VAL A 3 -1.52 47.73 32.49
CA VAL A 3 -2.43 47.04 31.58
C VAL A 3 -2.13 45.56 31.63
N LYS A 4 -2.98 44.78 32.29
CA LYS A 4 -2.95 43.29 32.20
C LYS A 4 -3.52 42.92 30.85
N THR A 5 -2.66 42.53 29.91
CA THR A 5 -3.05 41.84 28.68
C THR A 5 -3.54 40.42 29.04
N HIS A 6 -4.84 40.21 28.98
CA HIS A 6 -5.47 38.90 29.04
C HIS A 6 -5.12 38.16 27.72
N LEU A 7 -4.20 37.24 27.77
CA LEU A 7 -4.05 36.22 26.75
C LEU A 7 -5.27 35.28 26.85
N PRO A 8 -5.97 34.97 25.75
CA PRO A 8 -7.06 34.01 25.79
C PRO A 8 -6.50 32.64 26.19
N SER A 9 -7.10 32.07 27.22
CA SER A 9 -6.81 30.69 27.65
C SER A 9 -7.03 29.73 26.51
N ALA A 10 -6.04 28.89 26.22
CA ALA A 10 -6.16 27.77 25.26
C ALA A 10 -7.45 26.98 25.59
N PRO A 11 -8.23 26.56 24.57
CA PRO A 11 -9.43 25.76 24.79
C PRO A 11 -9.09 24.52 25.61
N SER A 12 -9.93 24.21 26.60
CA SER A 12 -9.71 23.07 27.49
C SER A 12 -9.56 21.77 26.65
N ASP A 13 -8.54 20.99 26.94
CA ASP A 13 -8.14 19.74 26.22
C ASP A 13 -9.32 18.76 26.04
N THR A 14 -10.29 18.76 26.95
CA THR A 14 -11.50 17.95 26.87
C THR A 14 -12.48 18.38 25.76
N SER A 15 -12.60 19.68 25.47
CA SER A 15 -13.48 20.19 24.42
C SER A 15 -12.95 19.85 23.02
N SER A 16 -11.63 19.99 22.81
CA SER A 16 -10.98 19.63 21.53
C SER A 16 -11.01 18.14 21.29
N ARG A 17 -10.81 17.29 22.30
CA ARG A 17 -10.92 15.82 22.19
C ARG A 17 -12.32 15.39 21.79
N SER A 18 -13.35 15.93 22.43
CA SER A 18 -14.76 15.64 22.08
C SER A 18 -15.08 16.08 20.65
N ARG A 19 -14.62 17.26 20.23
CA ARG A 19 -14.83 17.75 18.85
C ARG A 19 -14.15 16.84 17.84
N CYS A 20 -12.91 16.43 18.05
CA CYS A 20 -12.22 15.50 17.16
C CYS A 20 -12.88 14.13 17.09
N PHE A 21 -13.44 13.62 18.19
CA PHE A 21 -14.19 12.38 18.18
C PHE A 21 -15.39 12.45 17.21
N TRP A 22 -16.20 13.52 17.30
CA TRP A 22 -17.34 13.70 16.40
C TRP A 22 -16.92 13.91 14.94
N LEU A 23 -15.87 14.68 14.70
CA LEU A 23 -15.31 14.85 13.35
C LEU A 23 -14.84 13.53 12.75
N ARG A 24 -14.15 12.67 13.52
CA ARG A 24 -13.76 11.33 13.04
C ARG A 24 -14.97 10.46 12.68
N LEU A 25 -16.03 10.51 13.49
CA LEU A 25 -17.27 9.78 13.21
C LEU A 25 -17.92 10.31 11.91
N GLN A 26 -17.97 11.61 11.74
CA GLN A 26 -18.49 12.29 10.54
C GLN A 26 -17.66 11.93 9.30
N ALA A 27 -16.32 11.99 9.38
CA ALA A 27 -15.44 11.59 8.29
C ALA A 27 -15.68 10.13 7.87
N LYS A 28 -15.80 9.25 8.86
CA LYS A 28 -16.10 7.82 8.63
C LYS A 28 -17.45 7.62 7.93
N ALA A 29 -18.49 8.35 8.35
CA ALA A 29 -19.78 8.33 7.69
C ALA A 29 -19.69 8.79 6.23
N PHE A 30 -18.97 9.87 5.95
CA PHE A 30 -18.74 10.33 4.58
C PHE A 30 -17.98 9.33 3.72
N LEU A 31 -16.99 8.63 4.27
CA LEU A 31 -16.28 7.57 3.55
C LEU A 31 -17.21 6.41 3.18
N VAL A 32 -18.05 5.96 4.12
CA VAL A 32 -19.05 4.90 3.88
C VAL A 32 -20.05 5.31 2.80
N LEU A 33 -20.46 6.58 2.78
CA LEU A 33 -21.38 7.14 1.78
C LEU A 33 -20.68 7.48 0.44
N GLY A 34 -19.38 7.21 0.29
CA GLY A 34 -18.62 7.54 -0.92
C GLY A 34 -18.34 9.03 -1.11
N MET A 35 -18.63 9.86 -0.11
CA MET A 35 -18.47 11.33 -0.16
C MET A 35 -17.02 11.75 0.19
N ARG A 36 -16.06 11.31 -0.65
CA ARG A 36 -14.61 11.46 -0.37
C ARG A 36 -14.18 12.90 -0.13
N SER A 37 -14.64 13.86 -0.94
CA SER A 37 -14.29 15.28 -0.79
C SER A 37 -14.75 15.85 0.55
N LYS A 38 -15.93 15.45 1.04
CA LYS A 38 -16.41 15.86 2.36
C LYS A 38 -15.60 15.21 3.47
N ALA A 39 -15.25 13.94 3.34
CA ALA A 39 -14.37 13.28 4.30
C ALA A 39 -12.99 13.94 4.34
N HIS A 40 -12.44 14.31 3.19
CA HIS A 40 -11.17 15.05 3.08
C HIS A 40 -11.20 16.36 3.87
N ALA A 41 -12.22 17.21 3.66
CA ALA A 41 -12.37 18.46 4.39
C ALA A 41 -12.42 18.24 5.91
N VAL A 42 -13.19 17.22 6.36
CA VAL A 42 -13.28 16.90 7.79
C VAL A 42 -11.93 16.43 8.36
N PHE A 43 -11.14 15.68 7.60
CA PHE A 43 -9.79 15.30 8.05
C PHE A 43 -8.84 16.50 8.13
N GLN A 44 -8.99 17.49 7.24
CA GLN A 44 -8.25 18.77 7.34
C GLN A 44 -8.64 19.51 8.61
N ASP A 45 -9.96 19.64 8.93
CA ASP A 45 -10.43 20.25 10.19
C ASP A 45 -9.86 19.54 11.43
N ILE A 46 -9.72 18.20 11.37
CA ILE A 46 -9.07 17.44 12.45
C ILE A 46 -7.59 17.85 12.60
N LEU A 47 -6.84 17.98 11.51
CA LEU A 47 -5.43 18.39 11.57
C LEU A 47 -5.24 19.85 12.00
N GLU A 48 -6.22 20.75 11.78
CA GLU A 48 -6.19 22.10 12.34
C GLU A 48 -6.28 22.08 13.87
N ILE A 49 -7.06 21.15 14.45
CA ILE A 49 -7.22 21.00 15.89
C ILE A 49 -6.09 20.17 16.50
N HIS A 50 -5.72 19.08 15.81
CA HIS A 50 -4.70 18.11 16.22
C HIS A 50 -3.76 17.81 15.05
N PRO A 51 -2.69 18.61 14.84
CA PRO A 51 -1.75 18.44 13.71
C PRO A 51 -1.02 17.08 13.68
N GLN A 52 -1.05 16.36 14.79
CA GLN A 52 -0.42 15.04 14.98
C GLN A 52 -1.45 13.89 14.96
N ASP A 53 -2.64 14.10 14.40
CA ASP A 53 -3.61 13.02 14.28
C ASP A 53 -3.21 12.02 13.18
N VAL A 54 -2.67 10.88 13.58
CA VAL A 54 -2.14 9.84 12.67
C VAL A 54 -3.25 9.30 11.75
N LEU A 55 -4.49 9.19 12.24
CA LEU A 55 -5.61 8.70 11.42
C LEU A 55 -5.95 9.71 10.32
N ALA A 56 -6.02 11.00 10.65
CA ALA A 56 -6.28 12.05 9.68
C ALA A 56 -5.16 12.14 8.65
N LEU A 57 -3.89 12.08 9.09
CA LEU A 57 -2.73 12.06 8.19
C LEU A 57 -2.81 10.90 7.19
N ASN A 58 -3.03 9.66 7.66
CA ASN A 58 -3.14 8.51 6.76
C ASN A 58 -4.35 8.63 5.81
N SER A 59 -5.48 9.13 6.30
CA SER A 59 -6.68 9.28 5.46
C SER A 59 -6.50 10.33 4.38
N LEU A 60 -5.85 11.44 4.69
CA LEU A 60 -5.51 12.48 3.71
C LEU A 60 -4.48 11.95 2.70
N GLY A 61 -3.42 11.28 3.17
CA GLY A 61 -2.44 10.64 2.29
C GLY A 61 -3.10 9.67 1.30
N PHE A 62 -4.05 8.86 1.77
CA PHE A 62 -4.80 7.94 0.91
C PHE A 62 -5.71 8.68 -0.10
N ASN A 63 -6.34 9.78 0.29
CA ASN A 63 -7.14 10.59 -0.62
C ASN A 63 -6.25 11.22 -1.72
N GLU A 64 -5.12 11.84 -1.34
CA GLU A 64 -4.16 12.39 -2.29
C GLU A 64 -3.62 11.33 -3.25
N LEU A 65 -3.37 10.11 -2.74
CA LEU A 65 -2.96 8.99 -3.57
C LEU A 65 -4.02 8.61 -4.61
N ASN A 66 -5.29 8.54 -4.22
CA ASN A 66 -6.39 8.26 -5.14
C ASN A 66 -6.54 9.35 -6.22
N ASP A 67 -6.29 10.61 -5.85
CA ASP A 67 -6.34 11.75 -6.76
C ASP A 67 -5.04 11.91 -7.57
N ARG A 68 -4.09 10.96 -7.45
CA ARG A 68 -2.80 10.92 -8.14
C ARG A 68 -1.83 12.06 -7.74
N HIS A 69 -2.06 12.70 -6.62
CA HIS A 69 -1.16 13.69 -6.03
C HIS A 69 -0.07 13.00 -5.20
N LEU A 70 0.82 12.26 -5.88
CA LEU A 70 1.77 11.33 -5.26
C LEU A 70 2.71 11.98 -4.24
N VAL A 71 3.20 13.20 -4.53
CA VAL A 71 4.13 13.91 -3.64
C VAL A 71 3.43 14.34 -2.35
N GLN A 72 2.20 14.84 -2.46
CA GLN A 72 1.39 15.21 -1.30
C GLN A 72 1.03 13.99 -0.46
N ALA A 73 0.64 12.90 -1.11
CA ALA A 73 0.37 11.62 -0.44
C ALA A 73 1.57 11.14 0.38
N LEU A 74 2.76 11.16 -0.24
CA LEU A 74 4.01 10.78 0.44
C LEU A 74 4.25 11.61 1.69
N GLY A 75 4.13 12.94 1.59
CA GLY A 75 4.32 13.84 2.73
C GLY A 75 3.38 13.57 3.90
N PHE A 76 2.13 13.19 3.64
CA PHE A 76 1.19 12.81 4.70
C PHE A 76 1.57 11.47 5.36
N PHE A 77 1.96 10.46 4.57
CA PHE A 77 2.37 9.16 5.13
C PHE A 77 3.68 9.26 5.92
N GLU A 78 4.66 10.03 5.44
CA GLU A 78 5.91 10.27 6.17
C GLU A 78 5.66 10.96 7.51
N ARG A 79 4.80 11.98 7.55
CA ARG A 79 4.39 12.62 8.81
C ARG A 79 3.72 11.62 9.76
N ALA A 80 2.88 10.72 9.25
CA ALA A 80 2.27 9.67 10.07
C ALA A 80 3.31 8.72 10.65
N LEU A 81 4.35 8.35 9.88
CA LEU A 81 5.44 7.47 10.30
C LEU A 81 6.38 8.13 11.32
N VAL A 82 6.60 9.45 11.25
CA VAL A 82 7.34 10.19 12.29
C VAL A 82 6.65 10.06 13.65
N LEU A 83 5.31 10.04 13.66
CA LEU A 83 4.51 9.93 14.89
C LEU A 83 4.33 8.47 15.35
N THR A 84 4.23 7.55 14.40
CA THR A 84 3.99 6.12 14.67
C THR A 84 4.84 5.27 13.72
N PRO A 85 6.13 5.05 14.04
CA PRO A 85 7.06 4.30 13.18
C PRO A 85 6.67 2.83 12.95
N THR A 86 5.80 2.28 13.79
CA THR A 86 5.35 0.87 13.73
C THR A 86 4.03 0.71 12.95
N LEU A 87 3.65 1.69 12.14
CA LEU A 87 2.41 1.63 11.37
C LEU A 87 2.64 0.93 10.02
N ALA A 88 2.47 -0.38 9.97
CA ALA A 88 2.70 -1.20 8.77
C ALA A 88 1.99 -0.67 7.53
N ASN A 89 0.72 -0.23 7.66
CA ASN A 89 -0.04 0.33 6.56
C ASN A 89 0.58 1.61 5.98
N ALA A 90 1.17 2.48 6.82
CA ALA A 90 1.81 3.69 6.33
C ALA A 90 3.12 3.37 5.58
N HIS A 91 3.92 2.43 6.08
CA HIS A 91 5.09 1.93 5.35
C HIS A 91 4.70 1.33 4.01
N PHE A 92 3.66 0.50 3.96
CA PHE A 92 3.14 -0.01 2.69
C PHE A 92 2.73 1.11 1.73
N ASN A 93 2.01 2.12 2.20
CA ASN A 93 1.57 3.25 1.38
C ASN A 93 2.75 4.09 0.88
N VAL A 94 3.77 4.32 1.71
CA VAL A 94 5.04 4.95 1.28
C VAL A 94 5.69 4.12 0.18
N GLY A 95 5.80 2.81 0.38
CA GLY A 95 6.37 1.90 -0.63
C GLY A 95 5.62 1.97 -1.96
N PHE A 96 4.30 1.96 -1.92
CA PHE A 96 3.46 2.07 -3.10
C PHE A 96 3.64 3.42 -3.82
N VAL A 97 3.63 4.53 -3.08
CA VAL A 97 3.84 5.86 -3.66
C VAL A 97 5.24 6.01 -4.24
N CYS A 98 6.27 5.53 -3.55
CA CYS A 98 7.63 5.55 -4.05
C CYS A 98 7.79 4.71 -5.33
N GLU A 99 7.09 3.56 -5.40
CA GLU A 99 7.06 2.72 -6.60
C GLU A 99 6.44 3.46 -7.79
N GLU A 100 5.29 4.14 -7.59
CA GLU A 100 4.64 4.96 -8.60
C GLU A 100 5.50 6.15 -9.06
N LEU A 101 6.33 6.70 -8.16
CA LEU A 101 7.30 7.77 -8.46
C LEU A 101 8.60 7.25 -9.12
N GLY A 102 8.76 5.93 -9.31
CA GLY A 102 9.98 5.32 -9.83
C GLY A 102 11.16 5.28 -8.84
N ARG A 103 10.91 5.56 -7.55
CA ARG A 103 11.90 5.56 -6.46
C ARG A 103 12.08 4.16 -5.89
N SER A 104 12.58 3.23 -6.71
CA SER A 104 12.56 1.79 -6.41
C SER A 104 13.30 1.38 -5.13
N GLN A 105 14.40 2.05 -4.77
CA GLN A 105 15.15 1.73 -3.54
C GLN A 105 14.36 2.11 -2.28
N GLU A 106 13.69 3.25 -2.29
CA GLU A 106 12.86 3.71 -1.18
C GLU A 106 11.58 2.85 -1.06
N ALA A 107 11.00 2.47 -2.20
CA ALA A 107 9.87 1.55 -2.23
C ALA A 107 10.24 0.20 -1.61
N GLU A 108 11.39 -0.39 -1.96
CA GLU A 108 11.89 -1.64 -1.37
C GLU A 108 12.04 -1.52 0.15
N HIS A 109 12.71 -0.45 0.62
CA HIS A 109 12.91 -0.23 2.05
C HIS A 109 11.56 -0.14 2.78
N ALA A 110 10.61 0.59 2.24
CA ALA A 110 9.30 0.78 2.86
C ALA A 110 8.48 -0.53 2.88
N PHE A 111 8.47 -1.32 1.79
CA PHE A 111 7.78 -2.62 1.79
C PHE A 111 8.43 -3.60 2.77
N ARG A 112 9.77 -3.65 2.88
CA ARG A 112 10.45 -4.49 3.88
C ARG A 112 10.11 -4.06 5.31
N ALA A 113 10.04 -2.76 5.58
CA ALA A 113 9.62 -2.26 6.88
C ALA A 113 8.17 -2.67 7.21
N ALA A 114 7.24 -2.58 6.24
CA ALA A 114 5.86 -3.04 6.40
C ALA A 114 5.80 -4.52 6.76
N ILE A 115 6.55 -5.36 6.03
CA ILE A 115 6.65 -6.81 6.25
C ILE A 115 7.24 -7.14 7.63
N GLN A 116 8.27 -6.41 8.05
CA GLN A 116 8.89 -6.62 9.35
C GLN A 116 7.92 -6.36 10.50
N ILE A 117 7.00 -5.41 10.33
CA ILE A 117 5.96 -5.08 11.32
C ILE A 117 4.79 -6.07 11.23
N ASP A 118 4.38 -6.43 10.02
CA ASP A 118 3.27 -7.35 9.75
C ASP A 118 3.64 -8.33 8.61
N GLU A 119 4.15 -9.49 8.99
CA GLU A 119 4.53 -10.55 8.04
C GLU A 119 3.35 -11.12 7.25
N LYS A 120 2.12 -10.89 7.70
CA LYS A 120 0.90 -11.33 7.02
C LYS A 120 0.35 -10.32 6.03
N MET A 121 1.00 -9.18 5.87
CA MET A 121 0.59 -8.17 4.90
C MET A 121 0.94 -8.64 3.46
N ASP A 122 0.04 -9.42 2.88
CA ASP A 122 0.17 -10.02 1.53
C ASP A 122 0.51 -8.98 0.46
N ARG A 123 -0.14 -7.83 0.48
CA ARG A 123 0.11 -6.72 -0.47
C ARG A 123 1.52 -6.14 -0.39
N ALA A 124 2.15 -6.15 0.80
CA ALA A 124 3.52 -5.68 0.94
C ALA A 124 4.52 -6.68 0.33
N TRP A 125 4.27 -7.99 0.47
CA TRP A 125 5.03 -9.02 -0.22
C TRP A 125 4.89 -8.93 -1.74
N TYR A 126 3.68 -8.68 -2.25
CA TYR A 126 3.45 -8.48 -3.67
C TYR A 126 4.18 -7.23 -4.20
N GLY A 127 4.07 -6.09 -3.50
CA GLY A 127 4.77 -4.85 -3.84
C GLY A 127 6.28 -5.01 -3.84
N LEU A 128 6.84 -5.68 -2.82
CA LEU A 128 8.26 -6.02 -2.77
C LEU A 128 8.69 -6.84 -3.98
N GLY A 129 7.91 -7.87 -4.34
CA GLY A 129 8.18 -8.68 -5.53
C GLY A 129 8.25 -7.85 -6.82
N LEU A 130 7.32 -6.93 -7.02
CA LEU A 130 7.30 -6.05 -8.21
C LEU A 130 8.54 -5.14 -8.27
N VAL A 131 8.91 -4.53 -7.15
CA VAL A 131 10.10 -3.66 -7.07
C VAL A 131 11.37 -4.46 -7.37
N LEU A 132 11.51 -5.67 -6.85
CA LEU A 132 12.64 -6.55 -7.09
C LEU A 132 12.73 -6.98 -8.57
N VAL A 133 11.60 -7.22 -9.23
CA VAL A 133 11.57 -7.47 -10.70
C VAL A 133 12.13 -6.27 -11.46
N ARG A 134 11.72 -5.06 -11.14
CA ARG A 134 12.26 -3.82 -11.77
C ARG A 134 13.77 -3.68 -11.58
N GLN A 135 14.29 -4.12 -10.42
CA GLN A 135 15.71 -4.14 -10.11
C GLN A 135 16.46 -5.34 -10.72
N ARG A 136 15.76 -6.22 -11.47
CA ARG A 136 16.26 -7.48 -12.04
C ARG A 136 16.79 -8.48 -11.00
N ARG A 137 16.33 -8.37 -9.76
CA ARG A 137 16.63 -9.31 -8.66
C ARG A 137 15.59 -10.41 -8.63
N PHE A 138 15.62 -11.25 -9.67
CA PHE A 138 14.55 -12.21 -9.98
C PHE A 138 14.38 -13.28 -8.92
N GLU A 139 15.46 -13.86 -8.39
CA GLU A 139 15.39 -14.88 -7.34
C GLU A 139 14.71 -14.35 -6.06
N GLU A 140 15.07 -13.14 -5.63
CA GLU A 140 14.44 -12.51 -4.47
C GLU A 140 12.97 -12.15 -4.74
N SER A 141 12.64 -11.75 -5.96
CA SER A 141 11.25 -11.46 -6.34
C SER A 141 10.37 -12.71 -6.26
N LEU A 142 10.90 -13.87 -6.69
CA LEU A 142 10.19 -15.15 -6.58
C LEU A 142 9.93 -15.54 -5.13
N VAL A 143 10.87 -15.28 -4.21
CA VAL A 143 10.66 -15.50 -2.77
C VAL A 143 9.50 -14.63 -2.25
N ALA A 144 9.47 -13.35 -2.63
CA ALA A 144 8.43 -12.42 -2.22
C ALA A 144 7.05 -12.83 -2.79
N PHE A 145 6.97 -13.16 -4.07
CA PHE A 145 5.73 -13.63 -4.68
C PHE A 145 5.26 -14.97 -4.11
N LYS A 146 6.18 -15.90 -3.84
CA LYS A 146 5.85 -17.17 -3.19
C LYS A 146 5.20 -16.90 -1.81
N ARG A 147 5.77 -15.99 -1.02
CA ARG A 147 5.18 -15.63 0.27
C ARG A 147 3.80 -15.01 0.10
N ASN A 148 3.60 -14.16 -0.92
CA ASN A 148 2.28 -13.65 -1.24
C ASN A 148 1.28 -14.77 -1.59
N THR A 149 1.68 -15.77 -2.39
CA THR A 149 0.80 -16.90 -2.75
C THR A 149 0.45 -17.80 -1.56
N GLU A 150 1.33 -17.91 -0.58
CA GLU A 150 1.03 -18.63 0.69
C GLU A 150 -0.05 -17.90 1.50
N LEU A 151 -0.06 -16.57 1.47
CA LEU A 151 -1.05 -15.73 2.16
C LEU A 151 -2.36 -15.59 1.37
N GLN A 152 -2.29 -15.61 0.05
CA GLN A 152 -3.39 -15.40 -0.90
C GLN A 152 -3.36 -16.46 -2.01
N SER A 153 -3.54 -17.74 -1.66
CA SER A 153 -3.32 -18.87 -2.55
C SER A 153 -4.19 -18.86 -3.83
N MET A 154 -5.40 -18.31 -3.74
CA MET A 154 -6.34 -18.22 -4.88
C MET A 154 -6.25 -16.89 -5.64
N SER A 155 -5.34 -16.00 -5.27
CA SER A 155 -5.12 -14.76 -6.00
C SER A 155 -4.19 -15.00 -7.20
N PRO A 156 -4.60 -14.69 -8.44
CA PRO A 156 -3.78 -15.01 -9.61
C PRO A 156 -2.57 -14.09 -9.80
N TYR A 157 -2.54 -12.95 -9.14
CA TYR A 157 -1.58 -11.88 -9.46
C TYR A 157 -0.13 -12.27 -9.24
N ALA A 158 0.20 -12.84 -8.08
CA ALA A 158 1.57 -13.26 -7.81
C ALA A 158 1.99 -14.47 -8.67
N TRP A 159 1.09 -15.41 -8.89
CA TRP A 159 1.33 -16.54 -9.82
C TRP A 159 1.63 -16.06 -11.23
N TYR A 160 0.86 -15.08 -11.71
CA TYR A 160 1.10 -14.44 -13.01
C TYR A 160 2.51 -13.84 -13.10
N GLN A 161 2.91 -13.08 -12.06
CA GLN A 161 4.25 -12.48 -12.03
C GLN A 161 5.35 -13.53 -11.94
N MET A 162 5.17 -14.60 -11.14
CA MET A 162 6.14 -15.69 -11.05
C MET A 162 6.40 -16.36 -12.40
N ALA A 163 5.33 -16.63 -13.18
CA ALA A 163 5.48 -17.20 -14.52
C ALA A 163 6.31 -16.26 -15.42
N ARG A 164 6.02 -14.96 -15.42
CA ARG A 164 6.78 -13.96 -16.20
C ARG A 164 8.24 -13.88 -15.75
N VAL A 165 8.50 -13.89 -14.44
CA VAL A 165 9.87 -13.87 -13.91
C VAL A 165 10.64 -15.11 -14.35
N HIS A 166 10.02 -16.30 -14.34
CA HIS A 166 10.68 -17.51 -14.85
C HIS A 166 11.00 -17.40 -16.35
N MET A 167 10.17 -16.73 -17.15
CA MET A 167 10.48 -16.46 -18.56
C MET A 167 11.68 -15.51 -18.71
N GLU A 168 11.75 -14.45 -17.92
CA GLU A 168 12.90 -13.52 -17.90
C GLU A 168 14.21 -14.23 -17.47
N MET A 169 14.11 -15.22 -16.60
CA MET A 169 15.24 -16.07 -16.17
C MET A 169 15.59 -17.19 -17.17
N GLN A 170 14.94 -17.24 -18.34
CA GLN A 170 15.11 -18.29 -19.34
C GLN A 170 14.84 -19.71 -18.78
N ALA A 171 13.85 -19.83 -17.90
CA ALA A 171 13.41 -21.07 -17.28
C ALA A 171 11.95 -21.42 -17.69
N PRO A 172 11.70 -21.72 -18.99
CA PRO A 172 10.34 -21.92 -19.50
C PRO A 172 9.62 -23.12 -18.87
N GLU A 173 10.36 -24.14 -18.43
CA GLU A 173 9.78 -25.31 -17.74
C GLU A 173 9.13 -24.89 -16.43
N LYS A 174 9.82 -24.06 -15.62
CA LYS A 174 9.27 -23.53 -14.36
C LYS A 174 8.10 -22.59 -14.62
N ALA A 175 8.16 -21.76 -15.67
CA ALA A 175 7.04 -20.93 -16.07
C ALA A 175 5.81 -21.79 -16.40
N LEU A 176 6.00 -22.90 -17.12
CA LEU A 176 4.94 -23.82 -17.50
C LEU A 176 4.30 -24.49 -16.27
N GLU A 177 5.10 -24.90 -15.27
CA GLU A 177 4.59 -25.44 -14.01
C GLU A 177 3.67 -24.44 -13.30
N VAL A 178 4.09 -23.17 -13.22
CA VAL A 178 3.29 -22.09 -12.61
C VAL A 178 2.00 -21.85 -13.40
N ILE A 179 2.06 -21.86 -14.75
CA ILE A 179 0.88 -21.67 -15.61
C ILE A 179 -0.09 -22.86 -15.46
N ARG A 180 0.39 -24.09 -15.35
CA ARG A 180 -0.45 -25.26 -15.09
C ARG A 180 -1.16 -25.16 -13.74
N HIS A 181 -0.44 -24.75 -12.70
CA HIS A 181 -1.04 -24.51 -11.40
C HIS A 181 -2.15 -23.47 -11.48
N LEU A 182 -1.87 -22.33 -12.12
CA LEU A 182 -2.82 -21.23 -12.32
C LEU A 182 -4.06 -21.68 -13.12
N ASN A 183 -3.88 -22.55 -14.12
CA ASN A 183 -4.96 -23.09 -14.93
C ASN A 183 -5.98 -23.90 -14.11
N GLY A 184 -5.56 -24.44 -12.96
CA GLY A 184 -6.44 -25.20 -12.06
C GLY A 184 -7.50 -24.35 -11.35
N PHE A 185 -7.28 -23.03 -11.19
CA PHE A 185 -8.23 -22.16 -10.49
C PHE A 185 -8.56 -20.85 -11.23
N GLU A 186 -7.69 -20.36 -12.14
CA GLU A 186 -7.89 -19.17 -12.98
C GLU A 186 -7.53 -19.44 -14.45
N PRO A 187 -8.31 -20.26 -15.17
CA PRO A 187 -8.00 -20.67 -16.54
C PRO A 187 -7.85 -19.51 -17.54
N LYS A 188 -8.58 -18.41 -17.32
CA LYS A 188 -8.52 -17.22 -18.20
C LYS A 188 -7.16 -16.55 -18.13
N VAL A 189 -6.60 -16.42 -16.92
CA VAL A 189 -5.27 -15.83 -16.69
C VAL A 189 -4.18 -16.77 -17.19
N ALA A 190 -4.32 -18.08 -16.98
CA ALA A 190 -3.41 -19.08 -17.54
C ALA A 190 -3.39 -19.01 -19.07
N ALA A 191 -4.56 -18.96 -19.72
CA ALA A 191 -4.66 -18.81 -21.17
C ALA A 191 -4.05 -17.50 -21.70
N GLN A 192 -4.11 -16.41 -20.91
CA GLN A 192 -3.42 -15.17 -21.25
C GLN A 192 -1.90 -15.38 -21.23
N LEU A 193 -1.36 -15.98 -20.16
CA LEU A 193 0.08 -16.28 -20.06
C LEU A 193 0.56 -17.19 -21.19
N VAL A 194 -0.21 -18.22 -21.56
CA VAL A 194 0.10 -19.09 -22.71
C VAL A 194 0.25 -18.26 -23.99
N ARG A 195 -0.64 -17.33 -24.25
CA ARG A 195 -0.54 -16.43 -25.42
C ARG A 195 0.67 -15.51 -25.36
N GLU A 196 0.98 -14.96 -24.17
CA GLU A 196 2.09 -14.03 -23.97
C GLU A 196 3.46 -14.73 -24.05
N THR A 197 3.55 -15.96 -23.53
CA THR A 197 4.82 -16.70 -23.46
C THR A 197 5.07 -17.62 -24.64
N GLY A 198 4.03 -17.98 -25.39
CA GLY A 198 4.11 -18.99 -26.45
C GLY A 198 4.27 -20.42 -25.95
N LEU A 199 4.14 -20.65 -24.62
CA LEU A 199 4.25 -21.99 -24.04
C LEU A 199 2.99 -22.82 -24.33
N ASN A 200 3.17 -24.15 -24.49
CA ASN A 200 2.05 -25.06 -24.68
C ASN A 200 1.85 -25.90 -23.40
N LEU A 201 0.62 -25.88 -22.85
CA LEU A 201 0.25 -26.64 -21.65
C LEU A 201 0.29 -28.15 -21.85
N ASP A 202 0.08 -28.62 -23.09
CA ASP A 202 0.05 -30.06 -23.43
C ASP A 202 1.47 -30.67 -23.59
N ARG A 203 2.51 -29.84 -23.55
CA ARG A 203 3.90 -30.32 -23.68
C ARG A 203 4.31 -31.00 -22.37
N PRO A 204 4.74 -32.28 -22.39
CA PRO A 204 5.31 -32.91 -21.19
C PRO A 204 6.58 -32.16 -20.76
N VAL A 205 6.80 -32.08 -19.45
CA VAL A 205 8.02 -31.50 -18.82
C VAL A 205 9.17 -32.46 -18.96
#